data_8f035e252f65f69fef636b6c80773fbf
#
_entry.id   8f035e252f65f69fef636b6c80773fbf
#
_cell.length_a   1.000
_cell.length_b   1.000
_cell.length_c   1.000
_cell.angle_alpha   90.00
_cell.angle_beta   90.00
_cell.angle_gamma   90.00
#
_symmetry.space_group_name_H-M   'P 1'
#
loop_
_entity.id
_entity.type
_entity.pdbx_description
1 polymer ?
#
loop_
_entity_poly.entity_id
_entity_poly.type
_entity_poly.pdbx_seq_one_letter_code
_entity_poly.pdbx_strand_id
1 'polypeptide(L)'
;MSLLSIIWDVSPYVHRFTETYAIRWYGICFALAFVSAYYVAYFILRKEHYSESTINKIAIVALLGGVIGARLGHCIFYEPAYYLANPIRILRIWEGGMASHGGSVGIMLAIIFITRKDLSYRTILARILLVTPLAGVFFRFGNLMNSEIYGTVTNLPWGFVFVRSHEVLVGAEQAVPRHPTQIYEMICYASLFVVYMWYCIKKLRQNSPFSDHFIIGMFGVWVFGGRFLIEFLKMPQVSFEQGLPLNMGQLLSLPFILYGLYELYLYRKQVLEGYP
;
A
#
# COMPACT_ATOMS: atom_id res chain seq x y z
N MET A 1 23.93 7.44 -22.61
CA MET A 1 23.72 7.36 -21.15
C MET A 1 23.92 8.77 -20.59
N SER A 2 22.94 9.32 -19.87
CA SER A 2 23.20 10.57 -19.16
C SER A 2 24.26 10.28 -18.10
N LEU A 3 25.27 11.15 -17.99
CA LEU A 3 26.41 11.04 -17.07
C LEU A 3 26.02 11.02 -15.56
N LEU A 4 24.73 11.04 -15.23
CA LEU A 4 24.20 11.23 -13.87
C LEU A 4 23.19 10.15 -13.46
N SER A 5 22.96 9.08 -14.24
CA SER A 5 22.04 8.01 -13.84
C SER A 5 22.61 7.18 -12.68
N ILE A 6 21.74 6.78 -11.75
CA ILE A 6 22.10 5.99 -10.57
C ILE A 6 22.04 4.50 -10.96
N ILE A 7 23.16 3.79 -10.88
CA ILE A 7 23.17 2.34 -11.06
C ILE A 7 22.64 1.69 -9.78
N TRP A 8 21.49 1.02 -9.90
CA TRP A 8 20.86 0.29 -8.79
C TRP A 8 21.20 -1.20 -8.88
N ASP A 9 22.24 -1.60 -8.14
CA ASP A 9 22.75 -2.98 -8.09
C ASP A 9 22.60 -3.57 -6.69
N VAL A 10 21.45 -3.37 -6.06
CA VAL A 10 21.16 -3.89 -4.72
C VAL A 10 20.59 -5.29 -4.83
N SER A 11 21.19 -6.23 -4.07
CA SER A 11 20.66 -7.60 -3.98
C SER A 11 19.29 -7.60 -3.31
N PRO A 12 18.28 -8.34 -3.83
CA PRO A 12 16.98 -8.50 -3.18
C PRO A 12 17.06 -9.34 -1.88
N TYR A 13 18.23 -9.94 -1.61
CA TYR A 13 18.46 -10.76 -0.44
C TYR A 13 19.34 -10.03 0.58
N VAL A 14 18.90 -10.02 1.84
CA VAL A 14 19.71 -9.59 2.97
C VAL A 14 20.78 -10.64 3.27
N HIS A 15 20.36 -11.91 3.29
CA HIS A 15 21.27 -13.04 3.51
C HIS A 15 20.74 -14.30 2.82
N ARG A 16 21.63 -15.06 2.20
CA ARG A 16 21.33 -16.40 1.66
C ARG A 16 22.02 -17.45 2.52
N PHE A 17 21.23 -18.35 3.09
CA PHE A 17 21.72 -19.52 3.83
C PHE A 17 22.01 -20.69 2.89
N THR A 18 21.13 -20.89 1.91
CA THR A 18 21.23 -21.91 0.87
C THR A 18 20.65 -21.36 -0.44
N GLU A 19 20.67 -22.13 -1.51
CA GLU A 19 20.01 -21.75 -2.77
C GLU A 19 18.48 -21.57 -2.62
N THR A 20 17.87 -22.32 -1.70
CA THR A 20 16.42 -22.32 -1.45
C THR A 20 15.99 -21.44 -0.30
N TYR A 21 16.84 -21.23 0.71
CA TYR A 21 16.49 -20.45 1.91
C TYR A 21 17.28 -19.15 1.98
N ALA A 22 16.54 -18.04 1.91
CA ALA A 22 17.12 -16.70 1.99
C ALA A 22 16.19 -15.72 2.71
N ILE A 23 16.76 -14.77 3.42
CA ILE A 23 16.04 -13.61 3.95
C ILE A 23 16.02 -12.55 2.87
N ARG A 24 14.83 -12.17 2.43
CA ARG A 24 14.60 -11.11 1.44
C ARG A 24 14.27 -9.79 2.12
N TRP A 25 14.76 -8.68 1.57
CA TRP A 25 14.38 -7.34 2.00
C TRP A 25 12.87 -7.13 2.03
N TYR A 26 12.16 -7.65 1.02
CA TYR A 26 10.71 -7.53 0.94
C TYR A 26 9.99 -8.13 2.17
N GLY A 27 10.44 -9.29 2.65
CA GLY A 27 9.90 -9.92 3.87
C GLY A 27 10.13 -9.07 5.13
N ILE A 28 11.33 -8.49 5.27
CA ILE A 28 11.64 -7.57 6.39
C ILE A 28 10.76 -6.31 6.30
N CYS A 29 10.65 -5.70 5.11
CA CYS A 29 9.81 -4.53 4.90
C CYS A 29 8.34 -4.82 5.20
N PHE A 30 7.85 -6.00 4.82
CA PHE A 30 6.50 -6.45 5.14
C PHE A 30 6.28 -6.54 6.67
N ALA A 31 7.20 -7.15 7.38
CA ALA A 31 7.14 -7.22 8.85
C ALA A 31 7.18 -5.83 9.49
N LEU A 32 8.10 -4.96 9.05
CA LEU A 32 8.21 -3.58 9.53
C LEU A 32 6.95 -2.76 9.24
N ALA A 33 6.31 -2.97 8.09
CA ALA A 33 5.05 -2.32 7.74
C ALA A 33 3.95 -2.62 8.77
N PHE A 34 3.77 -3.90 9.12
CA PHE A 34 2.76 -4.30 10.10
C PHE A 34 3.12 -3.89 11.52
N VAL A 35 4.36 -4.07 11.94
CA VAL A 35 4.81 -3.72 13.30
C VAL A 35 4.69 -2.22 13.52
N SER A 36 5.16 -1.39 12.60
CA SER A 36 5.07 0.07 12.73
C SER A 36 3.63 0.56 12.69
N ALA A 37 2.80 0.03 11.77
CA ALA A 37 1.38 0.36 11.69
C ALA A 37 0.64 -0.04 12.98
N TYR A 38 0.95 -1.22 13.55
CA TYR A 38 0.38 -1.67 14.82
C TYR A 38 0.68 -0.69 15.97
N TYR A 39 1.95 -0.30 16.15
CA TYR A 39 2.30 0.60 17.26
C TYR A 39 1.66 1.98 17.12
N VAL A 40 1.59 2.53 15.91
CA VAL A 40 0.91 3.81 15.67
C VAL A 40 -0.60 3.68 15.91
N ALA A 41 -1.24 2.62 15.38
CA ALA A 41 -2.66 2.35 15.62
C ALA A 41 -2.94 2.12 17.11
N TYR A 42 -2.09 1.35 17.81
CA TYR A 42 -2.20 1.12 19.24
C TYR A 42 -2.19 2.44 20.01
N PHE A 43 -1.22 3.31 19.74
CA PHE A 43 -1.14 4.61 20.40
C PHE A 43 -2.41 5.45 20.18
N ILE A 44 -2.93 5.52 18.96
CA ILE A 44 -4.10 6.31 18.59
C ILE A 44 -5.36 5.73 19.22
N LEU A 45 -5.61 4.43 19.06
CA LEU A 45 -6.79 3.76 19.60
C LEU A 45 -6.81 3.76 21.13
N ARG A 46 -5.65 3.67 21.80
CA ARG A 46 -5.57 3.85 23.27
C ARG A 46 -5.99 5.26 23.70
N LYS A 47 -5.66 6.30 22.92
CA LYS A 47 -6.11 7.67 23.15
C LYS A 47 -7.62 7.85 22.93
N GLU A 48 -8.22 7.02 22.07
CA GLU A 48 -9.68 6.94 21.87
C GLU A 48 -10.36 5.97 22.87
N HIS A 49 -9.68 5.56 23.93
CA HIS A 49 -10.18 4.72 25.04
C HIS A 49 -10.55 3.27 24.66
N TYR A 50 -10.08 2.77 23.50
CA TYR A 50 -10.24 1.35 23.18
C TYR A 50 -9.41 0.47 24.12
N SER A 51 -9.97 -0.69 24.51
CA SER A 51 -9.23 -1.68 25.30
C SER A 51 -8.10 -2.31 24.50
N GLU A 52 -7.05 -2.73 25.19
CA GLU A 52 -5.93 -3.41 24.55
C GLU A 52 -6.38 -4.69 23.82
N SER A 53 -7.29 -5.45 24.42
CA SER A 53 -7.89 -6.64 23.81
C SER A 53 -8.56 -6.32 22.46
N THR A 54 -9.32 -5.21 22.41
CA THR A 54 -9.98 -4.75 21.17
C THR A 54 -8.95 -4.36 20.10
N ILE A 55 -7.90 -3.62 20.48
CA ILE A 55 -6.85 -3.18 19.55
C ILE A 55 -6.13 -4.40 18.98
N ASN A 56 -5.73 -5.36 19.83
CA ASN A 56 -5.06 -6.58 19.40
C ASN A 56 -5.96 -7.41 18.48
N LYS A 57 -7.25 -7.49 18.77
CA LYS A 57 -8.22 -8.17 17.90
C LYS A 57 -8.31 -7.51 16.52
N ILE A 58 -8.40 -6.18 16.45
CA ILE A 58 -8.41 -5.43 15.18
C ILE A 58 -7.13 -5.72 14.40
N ALA A 59 -5.96 -5.64 15.04
CA ALA A 59 -4.67 -5.86 14.40
C ALA A 59 -4.52 -7.28 13.84
N ILE A 60 -4.86 -8.30 14.64
CA ILE A 60 -4.79 -9.72 14.21
C ILE A 60 -5.74 -9.97 13.04
N VAL A 61 -6.97 -9.48 13.14
CA VAL A 61 -7.99 -9.70 12.11
C VAL A 61 -7.63 -8.97 10.82
N ALA A 62 -7.09 -7.75 10.91
CA ALA A 62 -6.59 -7.03 9.74
C ALA A 62 -5.40 -7.73 9.08
N LEU A 63 -4.44 -8.22 9.88
CA LEU A 63 -3.29 -8.99 9.38
C LEU A 63 -3.74 -10.27 8.67
N LEU A 64 -4.57 -11.08 9.32
CA LEU A 64 -5.08 -12.33 8.75
C LEU A 64 -5.93 -12.09 7.51
N GLY A 65 -6.83 -11.09 7.57
CA GLY A 65 -7.65 -10.70 6.43
C GLY A 65 -6.80 -10.26 5.25
N GLY A 66 -5.74 -9.46 5.51
CA GLY A 66 -4.80 -9.01 4.50
C GLY A 66 -4.02 -10.17 3.85
N VAL A 67 -3.46 -11.07 4.64
CA VAL A 67 -2.66 -12.21 4.15
C VAL A 67 -3.55 -13.20 3.37
N ILE A 68 -4.68 -13.61 3.97
CA ILE A 68 -5.60 -14.57 3.34
C ILE A 68 -6.20 -13.96 2.07
N GLY A 69 -6.65 -12.70 2.15
CA GLY A 69 -7.22 -12.00 1.00
C GLY A 69 -6.20 -11.83 -0.14
N ALA A 70 -4.96 -11.45 0.17
CA ALA A 70 -3.90 -11.31 -0.84
C ALA A 70 -3.59 -12.66 -1.52
N ARG A 71 -3.53 -13.74 -0.76
CA ARG A 71 -3.29 -15.09 -1.30
C ARG A 71 -4.46 -15.58 -2.16
N LEU A 72 -5.68 -15.48 -1.64
CA LEU A 72 -6.88 -15.88 -2.40
C LEU A 72 -7.06 -15.02 -3.65
N GLY A 73 -6.81 -13.70 -3.55
CA GLY A 73 -6.87 -12.81 -4.71
C GLY A 73 -5.87 -13.22 -5.80
N HIS A 74 -4.65 -13.60 -5.44
CA HIS A 74 -3.69 -14.13 -6.41
C HIS A 74 -4.18 -15.44 -7.03
N CYS A 75 -4.58 -16.41 -6.22
CA CYS A 75 -5.02 -17.72 -6.70
C CYS A 75 -6.22 -17.63 -7.65
N ILE A 76 -7.17 -16.71 -7.36
CA ILE A 76 -8.42 -16.60 -8.15
C ILE A 76 -8.19 -15.80 -9.44
N PHE A 77 -7.43 -14.71 -9.40
CA PHE A 77 -7.35 -13.75 -10.51
C PHE A 77 -6.14 -13.96 -11.43
N TYR A 78 -5.05 -14.56 -10.94
CA TYR A 78 -3.81 -14.69 -11.73
C TYR A 78 -3.57 -16.11 -12.25
N GLU A 79 -3.80 -17.13 -11.41
CA GLU A 79 -3.49 -18.52 -11.78
C GLU A 79 -4.60 -19.52 -11.37
N PRO A 80 -5.89 -19.27 -11.72
CA PRO A 80 -7.00 -20.07 -11.21
C PRO A 80 -6.90 -21.55 -11.59
N ALA A 81 -6.54 -21.87 -12.83
CA ALA A 81 -6.43 -23.24 -13.29
C ALA A 81 -5.36 -24.03 -12.53
N TYR A 82 -4.21 -23.38 -12.24
CA TYR A 82 -3.13 -24.02 -11.50
C TYR A 82 -3.54 -24.36 -10.06
N TYR A 83 -4.18 -23.41 -9.34
CA TYR A 83 -4.57 -23.62 -7.96
C TYR A 83 -5.79 -24.53 -7.80
N LEU A 84 -6.70 -24.57 -8.78
CA LEU A 84 -7.78 -25.56 -8.82
C LEU A 84 -7.25 -26.99 -8.99
N ALA A 85 -6.21 -27.16 -9.81
CA ALA A 85 -5.55 -28.45 -9.96
C ALA A 85 -4.67 -28.83 -8.75
N ASN A 86 -4.22 -27.88 -7.96
CA ASN A 86 -3.27 -28.06 -6.85
C ASN A 86 -3.71 -27.31 -5.58
N PRO A 87 -4.87 -27.62 -4.95
CA PRO A 87 -5.46 -26.80 -3.90
C PRO A 87 -4.58 -26.65 -2.64
N ILE A 88 -3.76 -27.65 -2.32
CA ILE A 88 -2.83 -27.58 -1.18
C ILE A 88 -1.80 -26.47 -1.32
N ARG A 89 -1.48 -26.05 -2.56
CA ARG A 89 -0.55 -24.94 -2.82
C ARG A 89 -1.11 -23.57 -2.47
N ILE A 90 -2.44 -23.44 -2.31
CA ILE A 90 -3.06 -22.20 -1.80
C ILE A 90 -2.48 -21.84 -0.41
N LEU A 91 -2.20 -22.86 0.43
CA LEU A 91 -1.65 -22.64 1.78
C LEU A 91 -0.17 -22.29 1.81
N ARG A 92 0.56 -22.50 0.70
CA ARG A 92 2.00 -22.26 0.64
C ARG A 92 2.32 -20.80 0.34
N ILE A 93 2.00 -19.90 1.28
CA ILE A 93 2.21 -18.45 1.14
C ILE A 93 3.69 -18.07 0.98
N TRP A 94 4.62 -18.91 1.43
CA TRP A 94 6.07 -18.71 1.30
C TRP A 94 6.60 -18.90 -0.13
N GLU A 95 5.82 -19.52 -1.03
CA GLU A 95 6.16 -19.64 -2.46
C GLU A 95 5.91 -18.33 -3.22
N GLY A 96 5.35 -17.30 -2.57
CA GLY A 96 4.98 -16.03 -3.20
C GLY A 96 3.53 -16.02 -3.69
N GLY A 97 3.21 -15.17 -4.65
CA GLY A 97 1.84 -15.07 -5.19
C GLY A 97 0.87 -14.38 -4.22
N MET A 98 1.01 -13.07 -4.08
CA MET A 98 0.19 -12.22 -3.21
C MET A 98 -0.33 -11.03 -4.02
N ALA A 99 -1.66 -10.88 -4.11
CA ALA A 99 -2.31 -9.79 -4.81
C ALA A 99 -2.75 -8.68 -3.84
N SER A 100 -2.23 -7.47 -4.01
CA SER A 100 -2.53 -6.33 -3.12
C SER A 100 -4.03 -5.98 -3.07
N HIS A 101 -4.73 -6.07 -4.20
CA HIS A 101 -6.19 -5.84 -4.26
C HIS A 101 -6.95 -6.86 -3.40
N GLY A 102 -6.57 -8.14 -3.49
CA GLY A 102 -7.12 -9.19 -2.64
C GLY A 102 -6.87 -8.92 -1.16
N GLY A 103 -5.67 -8.46 -0.80
CA GLY A 103 -5.34 -8.07 0.56
C GLY A 103 -6.22 -6.93 1.08
N SER A 104 -6.44 -5.89 0.28
CA SER A 104 -7.30 -4.76 0.66
C SER A 104 -8.75 -5.20 0.88
N VAL A 105 -9.30 -6.02 -0.04
CA VAL A 105 -10.66 -6.59 0.11
C VAL A 105 -10.74 -7.48 1.35
N GLY A 106 -9.73 -8.32 1.59
CA GLY A 106 -9.65 -9.19 2.77
C GLY A 106 -9.66 -8.41 4.08
N ILE A 107 -8.90 -7.30 4.18
CA ILE A 107 -8.93 -6.41 5.34
C ILE A 107 -10.33 -5.81 5.54
N MET A 108 -10.94 -5.29 4.49
CA MET A 108 -12.29 -4.69 4.58
C MET A 108 -13.32 -5.70 5.07
N LEU A 109 -13.33 -6.92 4.52
CA LEU A 109 -14.24 -7.99 4.94
C LEU A 109 -13.98 -8.41 6.39
N ALA A 110 -12.71 -8.50 6.79
CA ALA A 110 -12.31 -8.84 8.14
C ALA A 110 -12.79 -7.77 9.17
N ILE A 111 -12.71 -6.49 8.82
CA ILE A 111 -13.22 -5.39 9.66
C ILE A 111 -14.75 -5.48 9.76
N ILE A 112 -15.48 -5.71 8.67
CA ILE A 112 -16.93 -5.90 8.68
C ILE A 112 -17.31 -7.02 9.66
N PHE A 113 -16.54 -8.11 9.66
CA PHE A 113 -16.80 -9.26 10.52
C PHE A 113 -16.70 -8.91 12.02
N ILE A 114 -15.72 -8.09 12.43
CA ILE A 114 -15.50 -7.76 13.85
C ILE A 114 -16.32 -6.58 14.35
N THR A 115 -16.86 -5.72 13.45
CA THR A 115 -17.56 -4.47 13.82
C THR A 115 -19.07 -4.63 13.98
N ARG A 116 -19.59 -5.86 14.01
CA ARG A 116 -21.05 -6.16 13.95
C ARG A 116 -21.88 -5.67 15.13
N LYS A 117 -21.31 -5.42 16.33
CA LYS A 117 -22.12 -5.10 17.54
C LYS A 117 -21.68 -3.80 18.23
N ASP A 118 -20.39 -3.66 18.54
CA ASP A 118 -19.93 -2.61 19.48
C ASP A 118 -18.93 -1.63 18.86
N LEU A 119 -18.53 -1.84 17.60
CA LEU A 119 -17.51 -1.04 16.92
C LEU A 119 -18.07 -0.44 15.63
N SER A 120 -17.87 0.85 15.41
CA SER A 120 -18.20 1.48 14.13
C SER A 120 -17.22 1.00 13.04
N TYR A 121 -17.76 0.34 12.00
CA TYR A 121 -16.99 -0.04 10.80
C TYR A 121 -16.22 1.15 10.23
N ARG A 122 -16.90 2.28 10.09
CA ARG A 122 -16.34 3.51 9.53
C ARG A 122 -15.16 4.01 10.35
N THR A 123 -15.31 4.04 11.68
CA THR A 123 -14.24 4.49 12.56
C THR A 123 -13.03 3.57 12.52
N ILE A 124 -13.23 2.25 12.58
CA ILE A 124 -12.12 1.30 12.50
C ILE A 124 -11.44 1.36 11.13
N LEU A 125 -12.21 1.45 10.04
CA LEU A 125 -11.66 1.66 8.71
C LEU A 125 -10.81 2.95 8.65
N ALA A 126 -11.31 4.06 9.17
CA ALA A 126 -10.55 5.32 9.22
C ALA A 126 -9.22 5.16 9.97
N ARG A 127 -9.18 4.44 11.10
CA ARG A 127 -7.95 4.22 11.87
C ARG A 127 -6.96 3.30 11.13
N ILE A 128 -7.44 2.33 10.37
CA ILE A 128 -6.59 1.51 9.49
C ILE A 128 -6.05 2.36 8.33
N LEU A 129 -6.90 3.16 7.67
CA LEU A 129 -6.46 4.07 6.60
C LEU A 129 -5.46 5.13 7.08
N LEU A 130 -5.52 5.53 8.35
CA LEU A 130 -4.57 6.47 8.95
C LEU A 130 -3.14 5.90 9.00
N VAL A 131 -2.98 4.60 9.29
CA VAL A 131 -1.66 3.96 9.38
C VAL A 131 -1.21 3.31 8.07
N THR A 132 -2.12 3.11 7.12
CA THR A 132 -1.83 2.48 5.82
C THR A 132 -0.73 3.21 5.03
N PRO A 133 -0.62 4.56 4.99
CA PRO A 133 0.47 5.22 4.29
C PRO A 133 1.85 4.86 4.83
N LEU A 134 2.01 4.68 6.16
CA LEU A 134 3.26 4.22 6.74
C LEU A 134 3.63 2.82 6.25
N ALA A 135 2.67 1.90 6.25
CA ALA A 135 2.88 0.56 5.69
C ALA A 135 3.22 0.62 4.20
N GLY A 136 2.57 1.53 3.45
CA GLY A 136 2.85 1.78 2.04
C GLY A 136 4.29 2.19 1.76
N VAL A 137 4.90 3.02 2.61
CA VAL A 137 6.33 3.38 2.51
C VAL A 137 7.21 2.13 2.55
N PHE A 138 7.00 1.24 3.52
CA PHE A 138 7.79 0.00 3.62
C PHE A 138 7.56 -0.95 2.46
N PHE A 139 6.33 -1.09 1.97
CA PHE A 139 6.04 -1.92 0.80
C PHE A 139 6.75 -1.39 -0.45
N ARG A 140 6.73 -0.07 -0.69
CA ARG A 140 7.43 0.52 -1.83
C ARG A 140 8.94 0.45 -1.70
N PHE A 141 9.48 0.57 -0.49
CA PHE A 141 10.89 0.30 -0.23
C PHE A 141 11.24 -1.17 -0.55
N GLY A 142 10.39 -2.12 -0.16
CA GLY A 142 10.56 -3.53 -0.53
C GLY A 142 10.58 -3.75 -2.05
N ASN A 143 9.66 -3.09 -2.80
CA ASN A 143 9.66 -3.15 -4.26
C ASN A 143 10.95 -2.54 -4.87
N LEU A 144 11.47 -1.45 -4.30
CA LEU A 144 12.73 -0.85 -4.72
C LEU A 144 13.90 -1.83 -4.54
N MET A 145 13.97 -2.51 -3.38
CA MET A 145 14.99 -3.52 -3.10
C MET A 145 14.90 -4.74 -4.01
N ASN A 146 13.70 -5.08 -4.46
CA ASN A 146 13.48 -6.15 -5.44
C ASN A 146 13.72 -5.70 -6.89
N SER A 147 14.02 -4.42 -7.15
CA SER A 147 14.13 -3.85 -8.50
C SER A 147 12.88 -4.12 -9.36
N GLU A 148 11.68 -3.96 -8.77
CA GLU A 148 10.38 -4.22 -9.42
C GLU A 148 9.45 -3.00 -9.38
N ILE A 149 8.46 -2.95 -10.28
CA ILE A 149 7.44 -1.87 -10.34
C ILE A 149 8.07 -0.48 -10.56
N TYR A 150 9.09 -0.41 -11.36
CA TYR A 150 9.69 0.86 -11.82
C TYR A 150 8.90 1.47 -13.00
N GLY A 151 9.27 2.69 -13.39
CA GLY A 151 8.59 3.44 -14.43
C GLY A 151 9.22 3.32 -15.82
N THR A 152 8.73 4.17 -16.72
CA THR A 152 9.21 4.30 -18.11
C THR A 152 10.66 4.78 -18.16
N VAL A 153 11.28 4.64 -19.33
CA VAL A 153 12.62 5.16 -19.61
C VAL A 153 12.64 6.68 -19.42
N THR A 154 13.73 7.19 -18.85
CA THR A 154 13.88 8.63 -18.57
C THR A 154 15.31 9.11 -18.85
N ASN A 155 15.42 10.39 -19.21
CA ASN A 155 16.71 11.09 -19.35
C ASN A 155 17.00 12.00 -18.14
N LEU A 156 16.17 11.94 -17.08
CA LEU A 156 16.35 12.76 -15.90
C LEU A 156 17.60 12.33 -15.12
N PRO A 157 18.30 13.26 -14.45
CA PRO A 157 19.56 12.98 -13.75
C PRO A 157 19.41 12.04 -12.56
N TRP A 158 18.18 11.84 -12.05
CA TRP A 158 17.87 10.89 -10.98
C TRP A 158 17.22 9.59 -11.49
N GLY A 159 17.37 9.27 -12.80
CA GLY A 159 16.93 7.99 -13.34
C GLY A 159 17.76 6.83 -12.77
N PHE A 160 17.10 5.73 -12.41
CA PHE A 160 17.74 4.52 -11.90
C PHE A 160 17.91 3.49 -13.01
N VAL A 161 19.08 2.86 -13.08
CA VAL A 161 19.36 1.70 -13.92
C VAL A 161 19.22 0.45 -13.06
N PHE A 162 18.09 -0.25 -13.17
CA PHE A 162 17.77 -1.44 -12.36
C PHE A 162 18.42 -2.70 -12.96
N VAL A 163 19.71 -2.91 -12.72
CA VAL A 163 20.48 -4.02 -13.31
C VAL A 163 20.07 -5.41 -12.81
N ARG A 164 19.33 -5.48 -11.69
CA ARG A 164 18.84 -6.73 -11.09
C ARG A 164 17.32 -6.93 -11.25
N SER A 165 16.66 -6.16 -12.10
CA SER A 165 15.27 -6.45 -12.42
C SER A 165 15.17 -7.79 -13.14
N HIS A 166 14.04 -8.50 -12.95
CA HIS A 166 13.81 -9.78 -13.62
C HIS A 166 13.89 -9.63 -15.15
N GLU A 167 13.31 -8.58 -15.69
CA GLU A 167 13.23 -8.29 -17.13
C GLU A 167 14.63 -8.10 -17.75
N VAL A 168 15.54 -7.45 -17.02
CA VAL A 168 16.93 -7.27 -17.45
C VAL A 168 17.72 -8.59 -17.34
N LEU A 169 17.53 -9.32 -16.23
CA LEU A 169 18.26 -10.59 -16.00
C LEU A 169 17.89 -11.68 -17.00
N VAL A 170 16.64 -11.72 -17.47
CA VAL A 170 16.18 -12.67 -18.50
C VAL A 170 16.39 -12.14 -19.93
N GLY A 171 16.96 -10.95 -20.08
CA GLY A 171 17.24 -10.34 -21.38
C GLY A 171 15.99 -9.81 -22.11
N ALA A 172 14.85 -9.70 -21.41
CA ALA A 172 13.62 -9.15 -21.99
C ALA A 172 13.67 -7.62 -22.14
N GLU A 173 14.50 -6.93 -21.35
CA GLU A 173 14.70 -5.49 -21.40
C GLU A 173 16.19 -5.12 -21.30
N GLN A 174 16.52 -3.93 -21.82
CA GLN A 174 17.85 -3.34 -21.65
C GLN A 174 17.96 -2.61 -20.31
N ALA A 175 19.16 -2.64 -19.71
CA ALA A 175 19.51 -1.87 -18.52
C ALA A 175 19.67 -0.38 -18.89
N VAL A 176 18.58 0.36 -18.90
CA VAL A 176 18.52 1.81 -19.22
C VAL A 176 17.94 2.59 -18.03
N PRO A 177 18.23 3.91 -17.94
CA PRO A 177 17.67 4.73 -16.87
C PRO A 177 16.14 4.79 -16.94
N ARG A 178 15.49 4.55 -15.80
CA ARG A 178 14.03 4.53 -15.64
C ARG A 178 13.60 5.38 -14.46
N HIS A 179 12.35 5.82 -14.48
CA HIS A 179 11.75 6.51 -13.33
C HIS A 179 11.69 5.58 -12.12
N PRO A 180 12.28 5.94 -10.96
CA PRO A 180 12.14 5.19 -9.72
C PRO A 180 10.76 5.47 -9.08
N THR A 181 9.69 4.97 -9.71
CA THR A 181 8.30 5.24 -9.28
C THR A 181 8.02 4.74 -7.86
N GLN A 182 8.76 3.75 -7.38
CA GLN A 182 8.71 3.29 -5.99
C GLN A 182 9.04 4.44 -5.02
N ILE A 183 10.09 5.23 -5.33
CA ILE A 183 10.49 6.38 -4.51
C ILE A 183 9.44 7.49 -4.57
N TYR A 184 8.85 7.74 -5.73
CA TYR A 184 7.78 8.74 -5.85
C TYR A 184 6.56 8.38 -5.01
N GLU A 185 6.17 7.11 -5.05
CA GLU A 185 5.07 6.60 -4.22
C GLU A 185 5.44 6.61 -2.71
N MET A 186 6.68 6.30 -2.35
CA MET A 186 7.17 6.41 -0.96
C MET A 186 7.04 7.84 -0.43
N ILE A 187 7.46 8.84 -1.21
CA ILE A 187 7.35 10.25 -0.84
C ILE A 187 5.88 10.65 -0.69
N CYS A 188 5.02 10.22 -1.63
CA CYS A 188 3.58 10.47 -1.58
C CYS A 188 2.97 9.89 -0.29
N TYR A 189 3.29 8.66 0.07
CA TYR A 189 2.75 8.00 1.27
C TYR A 189 3.35 8.60 2.55
N ALA A 190 4.65 8.86 2.58
CA ALA A 190 5.31 9.48 3.72
C ALA A 190 4.74 10.87 4.02
N SER A 191 4.49 11.69 2.98
CA SER A 191 3.91 13.03 3.15
C SER A 191 2.49 12.96 3.72
N LEU A 192 1.64 12.03 3.27
CA LEU A 192 0.32 11.84 3.87
C LEU A 192 0.43 11.37 5.32
N PHE A 193 1.35 10.46 5.62
CA PHE A 193 1.56 10.01 7.01
C PHE A 193 1.96 11.16 7.92
N VAL A 194 2.86 12.05 7.48
CA VAL A 194 3.25 13.26 8.23
C VAL A 194 2.04 14.17 8.46
N VAL A 195 1.19 14.39 7.44
CA VAL A 195 -0.06 15.17 7.57
C VAL A 195 -0.98 14.53 8.62
N TYR A 196 -1.14 13.21 8.60
CA TYR A 196 -1.95 12.51 9.59
C TYR A 196 -1.40 12.62 11.01
N MET A 197 -0.08 12.49 11.18
CA MET A 197 0.53 12.64 12.52
C MET A 197 0.37 14.05 13.04
N TRP A 198 0.60 15.06 12.20
CA TRP A 198 0.32 16.45 12.56
C TRP A 198 -1.15 16.68 12.96
N TYR A 199 -2.09 16.15 12.18
CA TYR A 199 -3.52 16.22 12.48
C TYR A 199 -3.85 15.56 13.82
N CYS A 200 -3.37 14.35 14.06
CA CYS A 200 -3.59 13.62 15.31
C CYS A 200 -3.02 14.38 16.52
N ILE A 201 -1.79 14.88 16.43
CA ILE A 201 -1.17 15.65 17.51
C ILE A 201 -1.97 16.92 17.81
N LYS A 202 -2.43 17.63 16.77
CA LYS A 202 -3.28 18.81 16.93
C LYS A 202 -4.59 18.48 17.65
N LYS A 203 -5.29 17.43 17.21
CA LYS A 203 -6.56 16.99 17.82
C LYS A 203 -6.38 16.54 19.27
N LEU A 204 -5.32 15.79 19.58
CA LEU A 204 -5.00 15.36 20.94
C LEU A 204 -4.71 16.57 21.86
N ARG A 205 -3.98 17.58 21.38
CA ARG A 205 -3.73 18.82 22.16
C ARG A 205 -5.00 19.61 22.44
N GLN A 206 -5.99 19.52 21.56
CA GLN A 206 -7.28 20.19 21.68
C GLN A 206 -8.32 19.36 22.43
N ASN A 207 -7.99 18.15 22.90
CA ASN A 207 -8.93 17.17 23.45
C ASN A 207 -10.16 16.95 22.53
N SER A 208 -9.95 17.00 21.22
CA SER A 208 -11.00 16.90 20.21
C SER A 208 -10.95 15.53 19.54
N PRO A 209 -12.11 14.96 19.14
CA PRO A 209 -12.16 13.67 18.45
C PRO A 209 -11.52 13.76 17.06
N PHE A 210 -11.06 12.63 16.57
CA PHE A 210 -10.60 12.50 15.18
C PHE A 210 -11.82 12.38 14.25
N SER A 211 -11.81 13.15 13.17
CA SER A 211 -12.86 13.04 12.15
C SER A 211 -12.55 11.91 11.17
N ASP A 212 -13.47 10.96 11.08
CA ASP A 212 -13.40 9.87 10.10
C ASP A 212 -13.49 10.42 8.67
N HIS A 213 -14.30 11.46 8.46
CA HIS A 213 -14.42 12.16 7.17
C HIS A 213 -13.08 12.72 6.69
N PHE A 214 -12.33 13.38 7.58
CA PHE A 214 -11.01 13.91 7.23
C PHE A 214 -10.04 12.79 6.83
N ILE A 215 -9.95 11.73 7.64
CA ILE A 215 -8.99 10.65 7.41
C ILE A 215 -9.33 9.89 6.11
N ILE A 216 -10.59 9.48 5.93
CA ILE A 216 -11.04 8.77 4.73
C ILE A 216 -10.87 9.64 3.48
N GLY A 217 -11.27 10.91 3.58
CA GLY A 217 -11.20 11.87 2.48
C GLY A 217 -9.77 12.14 2.03
N MET A 218 -8.87 12.43 2.99
CA MET A 218 -7.44 12.64 2.70
C MET A 218 -6.78 11.40 2.10
N PHE A 219 -7.12 10.20 2.60
CA PHE A 219 -6.62 8.96 2.00
C PHE A 219 -7.06 8.81 0.55
N GLY A 220 -8.35 8.99 0.28
CA GLY A 220 -8.92 8.90 -1.07
C GLY A 220 -8.25 9.86 -2.05
N VAL A 221 -8.17 11.13 -1.68
CA VAL A 221 -7.61 12.16 -2.58
C VAL A 221 -6.08 12.03 -2.71
N TRP A 222 -5.36 11.84 -1.60
CA TRP A 222 -3.90 11.87 -1.62
C TRP A 222 -3.29 10.61 -2.21
N VAL A 223 -3.70 9.42 -1.72
CA VAL A 223 -3.14 8.15 -2.19
C VAL A 223 -3.55 7.87 -3.63
N PHE A 224 -4.85 7.96 -3.93
CA PHE A 224 -5.33 7.66 -5.27
C PHE A 224 -5.06 8.79 -6.27
N GLY A 225 -5.03 10.06 -5.82
CA GLY A 225 -4.57 11.18 -6.64
C GLY A 225 -3.08 11.09 -6.96
N GLY A 226 -2.24 10.79 -5.96
CA GLY A 226 -0.82 10.51 -6.16
C GLY A 226 -0.59 9.33 -7.11
N ARG A 227 -1.34 8.23 -6.91
CA ARG A 227 -1.30 7.08 -7.82
C ARG A 227 -1.71 7.47 -9.24
N PHE A 228 -2.79 8.21 -9.41
CA PHE A 228 -3.26 8.68 -10.72
C PHE A 228 -2.17 9.45 -11.46
N LEU A 229 -1.45 10.35 -10.77
CA LEU A 229 -0.37 11.14 -11.35
C LEU A 229 0.88 10.29 -11.66
N ILE A 230 1.29 9.43 -10.72
CA ILE A 230 2.51 8.60 -10.90
C ILE A 230 2.29 7.54 -11.99
N GLU A 231 1.06 7.10 -12.21
CA GLU A 231 0.72 6.09 -13.23
C GLU A 231 1.05 6.55 -14.65
N PHE A 232 1.10 7.87 -14.95
CA PHE A 232 1.61 8.39 -16.23
C PHE A 232 3.09 8.07 -16.48
N LEU A 233 3.84 7.81 -15.41
CA LEU A 233 5.27 7.46 -15.48
C LEU A 233 5.51 5.95 -15.44
N LYS A 234 4.46 5.13 -15.32
CA LYS A 234 4.58 3.67 -15.30
C LYS A 234 4.40 3.07 -16.68
N MET A 235 4.97 1.88 -16.84
CA MET A 235 4.72 1.08 -18.03
C MET A 235 3.33 0.44 -17.97
N PRO A 236 2.63 0.28 -19.13
CA PRO A 236 1.40 -0.50 -19.17
C PRO A 236 1.64 -1.90 -18.61
N GLN A 237 0.77 -2.32 -17.68
CA GLN A 237 0.92 -3.64 -17.03
C GLN A 237 0.30 -4.78 -17.85
N VAL A 238 -0.61 -4.44 -18.76
CA VAL A 238 -1.33 -5.39 -19.60
C VAL A 238 -1.45 -4.87 -21.04
N SER A 239 -1.42 -5.79 -22.00
CA SER A 239 -1.39 -5.45 -23.41
C SER A 239 -2.61 -4.66 -23.91
N PHE A 240 -3.78 -4.85 -23.31
CA PHE A 240 -4.99 -4.14 -23.71
C PHE A 240 -5.02 -2.65 -23.28
N GLU A 241 -4.13 -2.23 -22.38
CA GLU A 241 -3.97 -0.80 -22.02
C GLU A 241 -3.35 0.03 -23.14
N GLN A 242 -2.67 -0.63 -24.09
CA GLN A 242 -2.07 0.04 -25.23
C GLN A 242 -3.19 0.62 -26.13
N GLY A 243 -3.31 1.94 -26.11
CA GLY A 243 -4.33 2.66 -26.87
C GLY A 243 -5.49 3.24 -26.03
N LEU A 244 -5.56 2.95 -24.74
CA LEU A 244 -6.48 3.65 -23.86
C LEU A 244 -5.93 5.03 -23.46
N PRO A 245 -6.79 6.06 -23.36
CA PRO A 245 -6.37 7.40 -22.92
C PRO A 245 -5.90 7.43 -21.46
N LEU A 246 -6.41 6.52 -20.63
CA LEU A 246 -6.03 6.30 -19.24
C LEU A 246 -5.84 4.80 -19.01
N ASN A 247 -4.79 4.43 -18.27
CA ASN A 247 -4.57 3.04 -17.89
C ASN A 247 -5.50 2.59 -16.74
N MET A 248 -5.54 1.29 -16.47
CA MET A 248 -6.42 0.72 -15.43
C MET A 248 -6.13 1.28 -14.04
N GLY A 249 -4.86 1.57 -13.72
CA GLY A 249 -4.50 2.18 -12.44
C GLY A 249 -5.10 3.57 -12.26
N GLN A 250 -5.18 4.36 -13.33
CA GLN A 250 -5.83 5.67 -13.34
C GLN A 250 -7.35 5.55 -13.25
N LEU A 251 -7.96 4.72 -14.10
CA LEU A 251 -9.42 4.51 -14.11
C LEU A 251 -9.93 4.02 -12.75
N LEU A 252 -9.25 3.06 -12.15
CA LEU A 252 -9.60 2.54 -10.83
C LEU A 252 -9.36 3.55 -9.69
N SER A 253 -8.52 4.56 -9.89
CA SER A 253 -8.28 5.59 -8.88
C SER A 253 -9.40 6.63 -8.83
N LEU A 254 -10.08 6.93 -9.95
CA LEU A 254 -11.11 7.97 -10.04
C LEU A 254 -12.25 7.83 -9.03
N PRO A 255 -12.88 6.65 -8.85
CA PRO A 255 -13.96 6.49 -7.87
C PRO A 255 -13.52 6.82 -6.44
N PHE A 256 -12.29 6.44 -6.07
CA PHE A 256 -11.74 6.71 -4.74
C PHE A 256 -11.39 8.19 -4.54
N ILE A 257 -10.90 8.87 -5.59
CA ILE A 257 -10.66 10.32 -5.56
C ILE A 257 -12.00 11.06 -5.36
N LEU A 258 -13.03 10.72 -6.16
CA LEU A 258 -14.37 11.35 -6.06
C LEU A 258 -15.00 11.10 -4.68
N TYR A 259 -14.92 9.88 -4.17
CA TYR A 259 -15.37 9.56 -2.82
C TYR A 259 -14.58 10.32 -1.76
N GLY A 260 -13.27 10.42 -1.91
CA GLY A 260 -12.41 11.20 -1.02
C GLY A 260 -12.78 12.69 -1.01
N LEU A 261 -13.04 13.29 -2.17
CA LEU A 261 -13.50 14.68 -2.26
C LEU A 261 -14.86 14.88 -1.58
N TYR A 262 -15.79 13.95 -1.74
CA TYR A 262 -17.07 13.96 -1.04
C TYR A 262 -16.89 13.89 0.48
N GLU A 263 -16.01 13.04 0.97
CA GLU A 263 -15.69 12.95 2.40
C GLU A 263 -15.08 14.25 2.94
N LEU A 264 -14.19 14.89 2.19
CA LEU A 264 -13.63 16.21 2.57
C LEU A 264 -14.68 17.32 2.54
N TYR A 265 -15.62 17.25 1.62
CA TYR A 265 -16.79 18.16 1.62
C TYR A 265 -17.63 18.00 2.89
N LEU A 266 -17.92 16.76 3.30
CA LEU A 266 -18.65 16.48 4.55
C LEU A 266 -17.86 16.95 5.77
N TYR A 267 -16.54 16.73 5.79
CA TYR A 267 -15.67 17.26 6.86
C TYR A 267 -15.77 18.78 6.95
N ARG A 268 -15.65 19.47 5.81
CA ARG A 268 -15.78 20.94 5.79
C ARG A 268 -17.14 21.40 6.32
N LYS A 269 -18.22 20.72 5.94
CA LYS A 269 -19.57 21.01 6.43
C LYS A 269 -19.66 20.85 7.95
N GLN A 270 -19.15 19.74 8.51
CA GLN A 270 -19.08 19.54 9.97
C GLN A 270 -18.36 20.68 10.68
N VAL A 271 -17.18 21.09 10.17
CA VAL A 271 -16.41 22.18 10.77
C VAL A 271 -17.16 23.52 10.73
N LEU A 272 -17.89 23.82 9.65
CA LEU A 272 -18.65 25.05 9.51
C LEU A 272 -19.92 25.07 10.40
N GLU A 273 -20.53 23.92 10.62
CA GLU A 273 -21.72 23.78 11.46
C GLU A 273 -21.40 23.63 12.95
N GLY A 274 -20.10 23.70 13.32
CA GLY A 274 -19.65 23.64 14.72
C GLY A 274 -19.74 22.26 15.37
N TYR A 275 -19.94 21.20 14.57
CA TYR A 275 -19.86 19.83 15.10
C TYR A 275 -18.39 19.44 15.33
N PRO A 276 -18.04 18.89 16.51
CA PRO A 276 -16.67 18.52 16.85
C PRO A 276 -16.09 17.39 15.99
#